data_d716ebce68f2fcdc9d214f47c9a357ff
#
_entry.id   d716ebce68f2fcdc9d214f47c9a357ff
#
_cell.length_a   1.000
_cell.length_b   1.000
_cell.length_c   1.000
_cell.angle_alpha   90.00
_cell.angle_beta   90.00
_cell.angle_gamma   90.00
#
_symmetry.space_group_name_H-M   'P 1'
#
loop_
_entity.id
_entity.type
_entity.pdbx_description
1 polymer ?
#
loop_
_entity_poly.entity_id
_entity_poly.type
_entity_poly.pdbx_seq_one_letter_code
_entity_poly.pdbx_strand_id
1 'polypeptide(L)'
;ALLFMVALTLIGAKATAQQYFKQGAPSQYIYKVVDYSPAPGQFVNTMPAYEKGDDAAKMAQKCTDMLANNKCDLITLGAFGGSVTFHFDHSVANIAGKKDLCIEGNAFLNSSEPGIVMVSKDVNRNGIADDPWYELRGSADDETPNRVVYGYEVTYTSAPMQDIPWTDNKGGSGKVERNQFHAQEYYPLWMPSKITYKGSLLPKNATQNPATTYWELREFAYGYVDNKPNTDKDANSFDIDWAVDENRKQVKLDFIDFVKVYCAEQQMAGWLGETSTEVAGAEDLHLQESVAAINKALEGKVATFDDVDVVLNSDGYYIGESRTDGEEKTSLYTSGNYRFAVTNVPKWNYWNSFAISNRTATSFKTLTPDQFNSCVGHGYDNSANYCVAFFFGKSAPIEVLSKPESDVVRGLYVTNTAYTLSSILNGDGMSKGATGKAEFEKGDWLLLTIWGTKADGSETKVEVYLADYRSSNSAEHYYLGNWQWVDLSGLGEVKELRFSMTGSRNNKYGLTTPSYVCVDNINGTDDGKSGKVYHTTGIDNLPTADSDKREVARYTVDGRRINAPVKGINIVKYADGTTRKVVVK
;
A
#
# COMPACT_ATOMS: atom_id res chain seq x y z
N ALA A 1 -25.90 -15.81 -49.27
CA ALA A 1 -26.14 -14.95 -48.12
C ALA A 1 -25.65 -15.67 -46.87
N LEU A 2 -24.44 -15.34 -46.40
CA LEU A 2 -23.86 -15.89 -45.18
C LEU A 2 -24.09 -14.85 -44.08
N LEU A 3 -24.96 -15.20 -43.13
CA LEU A 3 -25.21 -14.40 -41.95
C LEU A 3 -24.02 -14.62 -40.99
N PHE A 4 -23.20 -13.60 -40.78
CA PHE A 4 -22.25 -13.55 -39.66
C PHE A 4 -23.05 -13.15 -38.40
N MET A 5 -23.32 -14.09 -37.52
CA MET A 5 -23.74 -13.82 -36.14
C MET A 5 -22.49 -13.38 -35.37
N VAL A 6 -22.38 -12.07 -35.12
CA VAL A 6 -21.44 -11.53 -34.14
C VAL A 6 -22.04 -11.83 -32.77
N ALA A 7 -21.50 -12.83 -32.09
CA ALA A 7 -21.77 -13.06 -30.69
C ALA A 7 -21.13 -11.91 -29.90
N LEU A 8 -21.96 -10.94 -29.45
CA LEU A 8 -21.56 -9.97 -28.44
C LEU A 8 -21.41 -10.74 -27.12
N THR A 9 -20.19 -11.14 -26.79
CA THR A 9 -19.87 -11.55 -25.44
C THR A 9 -19.99 -10.30 -24.55
N LEU A 10 -21.09 -10.21 -23.81
CA LEU A 10 -21.17 -9.35 -22.64
C LEU A 10 -20.08 -9.84 -21.67
N ILE A 11 -18.94 -9.15 -21.69
CA ILE A 11 -17.99 -9.21 -20.60
C ILE A 11 -18.70 -8.53 -19.43
N GLY A 12 -19.35 -9.30 -18.57
CA GLY A 12 -19.88 -8.82 -17.32
C GLY A 12 -18.71 -8.22 -16.54
N ALA A 13 -18.77 -6.94 -16.27
CA ALA A 13 -17.80 -6.30 -15.38
C ALA A 13 -17.81 -7.08 -14.06
N LYS A 14 -16.68 -7.74 -13.77
CA LYS A 14 -16.51 -8.45 -12.50
C LYS A 14 -16.50 -7.38 -11.40
N ALA A 15 -17.34 -7.55 -10.38
CA ALA A 15 -17.30 -6.69 -9.21
C ALA A 15 -15.94 -6.90 -8.52
N THR A 16 -15.06 -5.92 -8.65
CA THR A 16 -13.80 -5.88 -7.91
C THR A 16 -14.10 -5.52 -6.47
N ALA A 17 -13.43 -6.16 -5.51
CA ALA A 17 -13.56 -5.80 -4.10
C ALA A 17 -12.66 -4.60 -3.77
N GLN A 18 -13.08 -3.78 -2.81
CA GLN A 18 -12.26 -2.74 -2.22
C GLN A 18 -10.98 -3.32 -1.62
N GLN A 19 -9.92 -2.51 -1.53
CA GLN A 19 -8.57 -2.95 -1.13
C GLN A 19 -7.86 -1.95 -0.22
N TYR A 20 -6.81 -2.42 0.45
CA TYR A 20 -5.80 -1.59 1.11
C TYR A 20 -4.54 -1.52 0.26
N PHE A 21 -3.95 -0.31 0.14
CA PHE A 21 -2.67 -0.07 -0.55
C PHE A 21 -1.51 0.08 0.43
N LYS A 22 -1.80 0.29 1.70
CA LYS A 22 -0.83 0.44 2.78
C LYS A 22 -1.17 -0.49 3.91
N GLN A 23 -0.14 -0.82 4.61
CA GLN A 23 -0.12 -1.60 5.84
C GLN A 23 -0.31 -0.70 7.07
N GLY A 24 -1.00 -1.20 8.08
CA GLY A 24 -1.25 -0.50 9.33
C GLY A 24 -2.64 0.14 9.40
N ALA A 25 -2.86 0.96 10.41
CA ALA A 25 -4.14 1.64 10.58
C ALA A 25 -4.42 2.58 9.41
N PRO A 26 -5.57 2.44 8.74
CA PRO A 26 -5.95 3.30 7.62
C PRO A 26 -6.01 4.76 8.04
N SER A 27 -5.62 5.66 7.13
CA SER A 27 -5.63 7.09 7.31
C SER A 27 -6.57 7.75 6.32
N GLN A 28 -7.40 8.68 6.78
CA GLN A 28 -8.31 9.43 5.91
C GLN A 28 -7.60 10.35 4.91
N TYR A 29 -6.29 10.57 5.05
CA TYR A 29 -5.54 11.53 4.23
C TYR A 29 -4.81 10.86 3.07
N ILE A 30 -4.39 11.66 2.07
CA ILE A 30 -3.56 11.18 0.95
C ILE A 30 -2.42 10.32 1.48
N TYR A 31 -2.26 9.15 0.88
CA TYR A 31 -1.14 8.27 1.16
C TYR A 31 0.04 8.52 0.22
N LYS A 32 -0.24 8.59 -1.10
CA LYS A 32 0.82 8.67 -2.10
C LYS A 32 0.35 9.38 -3.37
N VAL A 33 1.23 10.21 -3.92
CA VAL A 33 1.12 10.72 -5.29
C VAL A 33 1.83 9.74 -6.23
N VAL A 34 1.11 9.28 -7.25
CA VAL A 34 1.62 8.29 -8.23
C VAL A 34 2.01 8.92 -9.55
N ASP A 35 1.46 10.11 -9.87
CA ASP A 35 1.83 10.89 -11.05
C ASP A 35 1.72 12.39 -10.76
N TYR A 36 2.67 13.16 -11.25
CA TYR A 36 2.64 14.61 -11.25
C TYR A 36 3.10 15.12 -12.60
N SER A 37 2.15 15.64 -13.36
CA SER A 37 2.31 16.07 -14.75
C SER A 37 1.79 17.50 -14.94
N PRO A 38 2.47 18.53 -14.38
CA PRO A 38 2.02 19.92 -14.48
C PRO A 38 2.15 20.45 -15.90
N ALA A 39 1.20 21.30 -16.30
CA ALA A 39 1.36 22.14 -17.48
C ALA A 39 2.26 23.36 -17.17
N PRO A 40 2.74 24.10 -18.18
CA PRO A 40 3.54 25.28 -17.93
C PRO A 40 2.81 26.32 -17.06
N GLY A 41 3.51 26.92 -16.09
CA GLY A 41 2.92 27.90 -15.17
C GLY A 41 3.93 28.64 -14.31
N GLN A 42 3.47 29.74 -13.71
CA GLN A 42 4.33 30.66 -12.96
C GLN A 42 4.91 30.07 -11.66
N PHE A 43 4.32 29.02 -11.10
CA PHE A 43 4.79 28.33 -9.92
C PHE A 43 5.37 26.94 -10.20
N VAL A 44 5.31 26.49 -11.45
CA VAL A 44 5.95 25.25 -11.88
C VAL A 44 7.46 25.34 -11.70
N ASN A 45 8.11 24.25 -11.31
CA ASN A 45 9.50 24.14 -10.85
C ASN A 45 9.82 24.76 -9.49
N THR A 46 8.84 25.38 -8.82
CA THR A 46 9.01 25.94 -7.46
C THR A 46 8.06 25.34 -6.44
N MET A 47 6.89 24.83 -6.88
CA MET A 47 5.89 24.19 -6.04
C MET A 47 5.38 22.88 -6.64
N PRO A 48 6.11 21.75 -6.43
CA PRO A 48 7.34 21.55 -5.67
C PRO A 48 8.60 22.08 -6.39
N ALA A 49 9.63 22.36 -5.59
CA ALA A 49 10.91 22.84 -6.13
C ALA A 49 11.63 21.73 -6.92
N TYR A 50 11.92 22.01 -8.19
CA TYR A 50 12.75 21.15 -9.03
C TYR A 50 14.23 21.32 -8.69
N GLU A 51 14.94 20.22 -8.57
CA GLU A 51 16.39 20.17 -8.48
C GLU A 51 16.98 19.50 -9.71
N LYS A 52 18.15 19.97 -10.15
CA LYS A 52 18.78 19.44 -11.37
C LYS A 52 19.00 17.93 -11.28
N GLY A 53 18.31 17.20 -12.15
CA GLY A 53 18.39 15.75 -12.23
C GLY A 53 17.16 15.04 -11.65
N ASP A 54 16.18 15.78 -11.13
CA ASP A 54 14.89 15.20 -10.78
C ASP A 54 14.18 14.69 -12.05
N ASP A 55 13.66 13.49 -11.96
CA ASP A 55 12.77 12.88 -12.95
C ASP A 55 11.31 12.92 -12.48
N ALA A 56 10.40 12.38 -13.29
CA ALA A 56 8.97 12.34 -12.97
C ALA A 56 8.69 11.60 -11.65
N ALA A 57 9.38 10.50 -11.39
CA ALA A 57 9.20 9.73 -10.16
C ALA A 57 9.64 10.52 -8.93
N LYS A 58 10.77 11.24 -9.03
CA LYS A 58 11.26 12.09 -7.95
C LYS A 58 10.33 13.27 -7.69
N MET A 59 9.76 13.88 -8.74
CA MET A 59 8.79 14.96 -8.60
C MET A 59 7.48 14.48 -7.98
N ALA A 60 6.97 13.31 -8.36
CA ALA A 60 5.82 12.68 -7.71
C ALA A 60 6.10 12.38 -6.22
N GLN A 61 7.32 11.94 -5.89
CA GLN A 61 7.71 11.74 -4.49
C GLN A 61 7.72 13.06 -3.71
N LYS A 62 8.24 14.15 -4.28
CA LYS A 62 8.19 15.50 -3.65
C LYS A 62 6.76 15.95 -3.41
N CYS A 63 5.83 15.72 -4.36
CA CYS A 63 4.41 15.97 -4.14
C CYS A 63 3.84 15.09 -3.00
N THR A 64 4.23 13.81 -2.91
CA THR A 64 3.86 12.95 -1.78
C THR A 64 4.34 13.53 -0.46
N ASP A 65 5.60 13.98 -0.42
CA ASP A 65 6.20 14.58 0.79
C ASP A 65 5.50 15.87 1.22
N MET A 66 4.83 16.59 0.32
CA MET A 66 4.08 17.83 0.57
C MET A 66 2.62 17.58 0.95
N LEU A 67 1.95 16.59 0.35
CA LEU A 67 0.51 16.40 0.48
C LEU A 67 0.11 15.27 1.43
N ALA A 68 0.93 14.23 1.56
CA ALA A 68 0.55 13.05 2.33
C ALA A 68 0.47 13.30 3.84
N ASN A 69 -0.37 12.53 4.53
CA ASN A 69 -0.53 12.56 5.99
C ASN A 69 -0.95 13.95 6.54
N ASN A 70 -1.79 14.66 5.81
CA ASN A 70 -2.33 15.99 6.21
C ASN A 70 -1.24 17.05 6.43
N LYS A 71 -0.20 17.07 5.60
CA LYS A 71 0.83 18.11 5.68
C LYS A 71 0.34 19.46 5.20
N CYS A 72 -0.60 19.46 4.25
CA CYS A 72 -1.23 20.65 3.69
C CYS A 72 -0.24 21.67 3.10
N ASP A 73 0.90 21.19 2.58
CA ASP A 73 1.76 22.00 1.73
C ASP A 73 1.15 22.09 0.33
N LEU A 74 1.49 23.16 -0.39
CA LEU A 74 0.83 23.50 -1.64
C LEU A 74 1.63 23.03 -2.87
N ILE A 75 0.99 22.37 -3.83
CA ILE A 75 1.55 22.10 -5.16
C ILE A 75 0.73 22.79 -6.24
N THR A 76 1.39 23.24 -7.32
CA THR A 76 0.71 23.85 -8.47
C THR A 76 0.55 22.87 -9.62
N LEU A 77 -0.54 22.96 -10.37
CA LEU A 77 -0.75 22.16 -11.57
C LEU A 77 -0.39 22.92 -12.86
N GLY A 78 -0.17 24.23 -12.79
CA GLY A 78 0.04 25.09 -13.95
C GLY A 78 -1.22 25.27 -14.79
N ALA A 79 -1.06 25.65 -16.06
CA ALA A 79 -2.16 25.92 -16.99
C ALA A 79 -2.99 24.66 -17.30
N PHE A 80 -3.96 24.77 -18.25
CA PHE A 80 -4.90 23.71 -18.60
C PHE A 80 -4.25 22.35 -18.79
N GLY A 81 -4.85 21.36 -18.14
CA GLY A 81 -4.50 19.94 -18.26
C GLY A 81 -3.37 19.47 -17.36
N GLY A 82 -2.58 20.39 -16.78
CA GLY A 82 -1.63 20.01 -15.76
C GLY A 82 -2.30 19.30 -14.60
N SER A 83 -1.72 18.20 -14.11
CA SER A 83 -2.43 17.28 -13.21
C SER A 83 -1.56 16.65 -12.15
N VAL A 84 -2.23 16.20 -11.08
CA VAL A 84 -1.70 15.31 -10.05
C VAL A 84 -2.63 14.11 -9.91
N THR A 85 -2.05 12.92 -9.76
CA THR A 85 -2.78 11.67 -9.47
C THR A 85 -2.29 11.12 -8.14
N PHE A 86 -3.21 10.82 -7.25
CA PHE A 86 -2.91 10.28 -5.92
C PHE A 86 -3.92 9.20 -5.52
N HIS A 87 -3.60 8.51 -4.44
CA HIS A 87 -4.51 7.58 -3.78
C HIS A 87 -4.40 7.65 -2.26
N PHE A 88 -5.43 7.20 -1.59
CA PHE A 88 -5.44 6.93 -0.16
C PHE A 88 -4.76 5.59 0.12
N ASP A 89 -4.54 5.22 1.37
CA ASP A 89 -4.00 3.92 1.72
C ASP A 89 -5.05 2.78 1.64
N HIS A 90 -6.25 3.11 1.15
CA HIS A 90 -7.41 2.23 1.01
C HIS A 90 -8.33 2.72 -0.11
N SER A 91 -9.23 1.85 -0.58
CA SER A 91 -10.33 2.23 -1.47
C SER A 91 -11.34 3.11 -0.74
N VAL A 92 -11.72 4.24 -1.33
CA VAL A 92 -12.73 5.15 -0.76
C VAL A 92 -14.12 4.68 -1.17
N ALA A 93 -15.01 4.43 -0.20
CA ALA A 93 -16.37 4.00 -0.44
C ALA A 93 -17.25 5.14 -0.98
N ASN A 94 -18.14 4.83 -1.93
CA ASN A 94 -19.23 5.71 -2.32
C ASN A 94 -20.42 5.51 -1.35
N ILE A 95 -20.77 6.55 -0.60
CA ILE A 95 -21.87 6.53 0.37
C ILE A 95 -23.07 7.25 -0.21
N ALA A 96 -24.10 6.51 -0.57
CA ALA A 96 -25.26 7.03 -1.25
C ALA A 96 -25.81 8.34 -0.64
N GLY A 97 -25.86 9.40 -1.47
CA GLY A 97 -26.38 10.70 -1.11
C GLY A 97 -25.51 11.53 -0.18
N LYS A 98 -24.23 11.20 -0.08
CA LYS A 98 -23.23 11.98 0.66
C LYS A 98 -22.05 12.33 -0.26
N LYS A 99 -21.32 13.36 0.12
CA LYS A 99 -20.03 13.66 -0.47
C LYS A 99 -18.98 12.78 0.22
N ASP A 100 -18.11 12.13 -0.56
CA ASP A 100 -17.24 11.06 -0.08
C ASP A 100 -15.80 11.50 0.17
N LEU A 101 -15.34 12.52 -0.55
CA LEU A 101 -13.98 13.05 -0.41
C LEU A 101 -13.97 14.57 -0.39
N CYS A 102 -13.04 15.16 0.34
CA CYS A 102 -12.74 16.59 0.31
C CYS A 102 -11.37 16.80 -0.29
N ILE A 103 -11.21 17.81 -1.17
CA ILE A 103 -9.91 18.17 -1.78
C ILE A 103 -9.71 19.67 -1.59
N GLU A 104 -8.60 20.03 -0.97
CA GLU A 104 -8.24 21.40 -0.62
C GLU A 104 -7.31 22.04 -1.65
N GLY A 105 -7.55 23.31 -1.97
CA GLY A 105 -6.70 24.17 -2.77
C GLY A 105 -6.19 25.36 -1.95
N ASN A 106 -6.09 26.54 -2.61
CA ASN A 106 -5.72 27.79 -1.93
C ASN A 106 -6.68 28.95 -2.26
N ALA A 107 -7.84 28.66 -2.87
CA ALA A 107 -8.83 29.65 -3.25
C ALA A 107 -9.26 30.56 -2.09
N PHE A 108 -9.53 31.80 -2.40
CA PHE A 108 -10.18 32.78 -1.52
C PHE A 108 -11.19 33.61 -2.31
N LEU A 109 -11.93 34.47 -1.65
CA LEU A 109 -13.00 35.26 -2.29
C LEU A 109 -12.47 36.01 -3.53
N ASN A 110 -13.11 35.80 -4.68
CA ASN A 110 -12.74 36.33 -6.01
C ASN A 110 -11.37 35.86 -6.53
N SER A 111 -10.84 34.76 -6.01
CA SER A 111 -9.62 34.12 -6.49
C SER A 111 -9.85 32.61 -6.61
N SER A 112 -10.64 32.21 -7.59
CA SER A 112 -11.03 30.83 -7.89
C SER A 112 -10.28 30.36 -9.13
N GLU A 113 -9.51 29.27 -9.01
CA GLU A 113 -8.69 28.67 -10.07
C GLU A 113 -9.05 27.19 -10.27
N PRO A 114 -10.29 26.92 -10.79
CA PRO A 114 -10.97 25.65 -10.67
C PRO A 114 -10.29 24.51 -11.42
N GLY A 115 -10.07 23.42 -10.70
CA GLY A 115 -9.64 22.13 -11.21
C GLY A 115 -10.76 21.10 -11.25
N ILE A 116 -10.76 20.25 -12.27
CA ILE A 116 -11.69 19.13 -12.40
C ILE A 116 -11.10 17.92 -11.69
N VAL A 117 -11.97 17.18 -10.99
CA VAL A 117 -11.66 15.91 -10.34
C VAL A 117 -12.03 14.76 -11.25
N MET A 118 -11.13 13.79 -11.40
CA MET A 118 -11.42 12.51 -11.99
C MET A 118 -11.16 11.40 -10.99
N VAL A 119 -11.92 10.32 -11.10
CA VAL A 119 -11.79 9.15 -10.23
C VAL A 119 -11.63 7.89 -11.07
N SER A 120 -10.90 6.93 -10.53
CA SER A 120 -10.70 5.63 -11.14
C SER A 120 -10.78 4.51 -10.11
N LYS A 121 -11.22 3.36 -10.56
CA LYS A 121 -11.28 2.12 -9.79
C LYS A 121 -10.22 1.17 -10.33
N ASP A 122 -9.36 0.64 -9.47
CA ASP A 122 -8.35 -0.37 -9.81
C ASP A 122 -9.06 -1.71 -10.08
N VAL A 123 -9.48 -1.91 -11.33
CA VAL A 123 -10.30 -3.07 -11.74
C VAL A 123 -9.46 -4.34 -11.74
N ASN A 124 -8.19 -4.24 -12.10
CA ASN A 124 -7.29 -5.38 -12.21
C ASN A 124 -6.46 -5.61 -10.92
N ARG A 125 -6.55 -4.71 -9.93
CA ARG A 125 -5.86 -4.73 -8.63
C ARG A 125 -4.34 -4.80 -8.75
N ASN A 126 -3.79 -4.12 -9.74
CA ASN A 126 -2.34 -4.06 -9.92
C ASN A 126 -1.69 -2.90 -9.14
N GLY A 127 -2.47 -2.05 -8.48
CA GLY A 127 -2.02 -0.88 -7.74
C GLY A 127 -1.53 0.26 -8.65
N ILE A 128 -1.87 0.21 -9.96
CA ILE A 128 -1.47 1.18 -10.96
C ILE A 128 -2.71 1.91 -11.47
N ALA A 129 -2.59 3.21 -11.69
CA ALA A 129 -3.69 4.07 -12.15
C ALA A 129 -3.89 3.99 -13.68
N ASP A 130 -4.03 2.76 -14.22
CA ASP A 130 -4.13 2.45 -15.67
C ASP A 130 -5.54 2.02 -16.12
N ASP A 131 -6.49 1.99 -15.21
CA ASP A 131 -7.90 1.69 -15.45
C ASP A 131 -8.71 2.91 -15.94
N PRO A 132 -9.98 2.74 -16.38
CA PRO A 132 -10.82 3.83 -16.86
C PRO A 132 -11.01 4.97 -15.84
N TRP A 133 -10.89 6.20 -16.32
CA TRP A 133 -11.08 7.42 -15.56
C TRP A 133 -12.45 8.06 -15.86
N TYR A 134 -13.09 8.59 -14.82
CA TYR A 134 -14.40 9.26 -14.89
C TYR A 134 -14.29 10.65 -14.27
N GLU A 135 -14.75 11.68 -14.98
CA GLU A 135 -14.85 13.03 -14.42
C GLU A 135 -16.01 13.12 -13.43
N LEU A 136 -15.82 13.82 -12.32
CA LEU A 136 -16.91 14.23 -11.46
C LEU A 136 -17.53 15.52 -12.03
N ARG A 137 -18.84 15.50 -12.29
CA ARG A 137 -19.57 16.66 -12.81
C ARG A 137 -19.53 17.83 -11.84
N GLY A 138 -19.36 19.03 -12.38
CA GLY A 138 -19.50 20.25 -11.64
C GLY A 138 -20.65 21.13 -12.16
N SER A 139 -20.87 22.26 -11.50
CA SER A 139 -22.00 23.16 -11.79
C SER A 139 -21.99 23.75 -13.20
N ALA A 140 -20.85 23.88 -13.85
CA ALA A 140 -20.77 24.37 -15.23
C ALA A 140 -21.40 23.41 -16.25
N ASP A 141 -21.48 22.10 -15.93
CA ASP A 141 -22.18 21.11 -16.75
C ASP A 141 -23.71 21.36 -16.78
N ASP A 142 -24.26 21.98 -15.75
CA ASP A 142 -25.69 22.23 -15.59
C ASP A 142 -26.12 23.64 -16.10
N GLU A 143 -25.15 24.48 -16.50
CA GLU A 143 -25.43 25.80 -17.03
C GLU A 143 -26.20 25.74 -18.36
N THR A 144 -27.09 26.71 -18.57
CA THR A 144 -27.81 26.85 -19.83
C THR A 144 -27.62 28.26 -20.40
N PRO A 145 -26.98 28.45 -21.55
CA PRO A 145 -26.31 27.38 -22.34
C PRO A 145 -25.08 26.82 -21.66
N ASN A 146 -24.83 25.52 -21.80
CA ASN A 146 -23.58 24.91 -21.36
C ASN A 146 -22.42 25.44 -22.22
N ARG A 147 -21.38 25.93 -21.56
CA ARG A 147 -20.21 26.55 -22.20
C ARG A 147 -18.92 25.74 -22.00
N VAL A 148 -19.00 24.57 -21.35
CA VAL A 148 -17.87 23.65 -21.18
C VAL A 148 -17.46 23.09 -22.54
N VAL A 149 -16.16 23.08 -22.84
CA VAL A 149 -15.63 22.52 -24.09
C VAL A 149 -15.08 21.12 -23.81
N TYR A 150 -15.90 20.11 -24.02
CA TYR A 150 -15.52 18.72 -23.83
C TYR A 150 -14.53 18.26 -24.91
N GLY A 151 -13.59 17.38 -24.51
CA GLY A 151 -12.55 16.88 -25.40
C GLY A 151 -11.65 17.98 -25.94
N TYR A 152 -11.46 19.04 -25.15
CA TYR A 152 -10.45 20.06 -25.46
C TYR A 152 -9.07 19.46 -25.31
N GLU A 153 -8.18 19.75 -26.27
CA GLU A 153 -6.83 19.26 -26.31
C GLU A 153 -5.89 20.42 -26.61
N VAL A 154 -4.86 20.59 -25.77
CA VAL A 154 -3.86 21.64 -25.91
C VAL A 154 -2.46 21.02 -25.91
N THR A 155 -1.59 21.56 -26.75
CA THR A 155 -0.19 21.18 -26.84
C THR A 155 0.70 22.35 -26.52
N TYR A 156 1.54 22.24 -25.49
CA TYR A 156 2.57 23.19 -25.11
C TYR A 156 3.92 22.79 -25.68
N THR A 157 4.70 23.79 -26.12
CA THR A 157 6.06 23.56 -26.63
C THR A 157 7.06 24.34 -25.77
N SER A 158 8.09 23.67 -25.30
CA SER A 158 9.13 24.27 -24.46
C SER A 158 9.80 25.47 -25.14
N ALA A 159 9.91 26.56 -24.41
CA ALA A 159 10.61 27.78 -24.81
C ALA A 159 11.36 28.32 -23.59
N PRO A 160 12.61 27.86 -23.34
CA PRO A 160 13.32 28.13 -22.10
C PRO A 160 13.45 29.63 -21.80
N MET A 161 13.02 30.02 -20.60
CA MET A 161 13.02 31.40 -20.11
C MET A 161 12.25 32.40 -20.99
N GLN A 162 11.27 31.92 -21.75
CA GLN A 162 10.38 32.73 -22.60
C GLN A 162 8.92 32.36 -22.33
N ASP A 163 7.98 33.12 -22.92
CA ASP A 163 6.57 32.75 -22.97
C ASP A 163 6.41 31.38 -23.62
N ILE A 164 5.59 30.51 -23.03
CA ILE A 164 5.44 29.13 -23.52
C ILE A 164 4.32 29.06 -24.56
N PRO A 165 4.61 28.81 -25.84
CA PRO A 165 3.60 28.73 -26.88
C PRO A 165 2.76 27.46 -26.76
N TRP A 166 1.47 27.61 -27.08
CA TRP A 166 0.54 26.50 -27.16
C TRP A 166 -0.32 26.56 -28.42
N THR A 167 -0.83 25.40 -28.82
CA THR A 167 -1.84 25.22 -29.87
C THR A 167 -2.90 24.24 -29.39
N ASP A 168 -4.16 24.38 -29.87
CA ASP A 168 -5.25 23.52 -29.46
C ASP A 168 -5.94 22.79 -30.64
N ASN A 169 -6.81 21.83 -30.33
CA ASN A 169 -7.57 21.05 -31.32
C ASN A 169 -8.78 21.81 -31.89
N LYS A 170 -9.00 23.07 -31.49
CA LYS A 170 -10.05 23.95 -32.03
C LYS A 170 -9.49 24.98 -33.02
N GLY A 171 -8.17 24.90 -33.31
CA GLY A 171 -7.46 25.83 -34.20
C GLY A 171 -6.98 27.10 -33.50
N GLY A 172 -7.07 27.14 -32.16
CA GLY A 172 -6.54 28.22 -31.35
C GLY A 172 -5.02 28.09 -31.14
N SER A 173 -4.39 29.21 -30.84
CA SER A 173 -2.98 29.30 -30.43
C SER A 173 -2.79 30.50 -29.52
N GLY A 174 -1.79 30.43 -28.67
CA GLY A 174 -1.44 31.50 -27.75
C GLY A 174 -0.15 31.19 -26.97
N LYS A 175 -0.02 31.81 -25.84
CA LYS A 175 1.14 31.65 -24.96
C LYS A 175 0.70 31.63 -23.50
N VAL A 176 1.44 30.90 -22.66
CA VAL A 176 1.49 31.14 -21.22
C VAL A 176 2.56 32.22 -21.04
N GLU A 177 2.11 33.46 -20.78
CA GLU A 177 3.00 34.62 -20.69
C GLU A 177 3.71 34.64 -19.34
N ARG A 178 5.01 34.93 -19.37
CA ARG A 178 5.81 35.06 -18.16
C ARG A 178 5.46 36.33 -17.40
N ASN A 179 5.23 36.17 -16.10
CA ASN A 179 4.93 37.27 -15.20
C ASN A 179 6.24 37.91 -14.74
N GLN A 180 6.30 39.27 -14.71
CA GLN A 180 7.49 40.02 -14.25
C GLN A 180 7.85 39.75 -12.78
N PHE A 181 6.89 39.28 -11.98
CA PHE A 181 7.08 38.97 -10.56
C PHE A 181 7.59 37.53 -10.31
N HIS A 182 7.51 36.65 -11.33
CA HIS A 182 7.94 35.26 -11.29
C HIS A 182 8.87 34.97 -12.46
N ALA A 183 10.18 35.18 -12.23
CA ALA A 183 11.17 35.18 -13.31
C ALA A 183 11.74 33.77 -13.67
N GLN A 184 11.38 32.73 -12.94
CA GLN A 184 11.85 31.34 -13.15
C GLN A 184 11.32 30.73 -14.46
N GLU A 185 11.80 29.52 -14.77
CA GLU A 185 11.32 28.73 -15.91
C GLU A 185 9.87 28.24 -15.65
N TYR A 186 8.98 28.45 -16.62
CA TYR A 186 7.57 28.06 -16.54
C TYR A 186 7.31 26.68 -17.10
N TYR A 187 8.16 26.19 -18.01
CA TYR A 187 8.01 24.84 -18.55
C TYR A 187 8.57 23.81 -17.57
N PRO A 188 7.85 22.70 -17.29
CA PRO A 188 8.35 21.66 -16.38
C PRO A 188 9.68 21.07 -16.85
N LEU A 189 10.75 21.21 -16.07
CA LEU A 189 12.12 20.92 -16.50
C LEU A 189 12.44 19.43 -16.68
N TRP A 190 11.61 18.53 -16.13
CA TRP A 190 11.75 17.07 -16.28
C TRP A 190 10.87 16.49 -17.38
N MET A 191 10.01 17.29 -18.01
CA MET A 191 9.06 16.85 -19.00
C MET A 191 9.65 16.93 -20.43
N PRO A 192 9.10 16.15 -21.39
CA PRO A 192 9.49 16.28 -22.80
C PRO A 192 9.29 17.70 -23.32
N SER A 193 10.07 18.11 -24.32
CA SER A 193 10.00 19.48 -24.90
C SER A 193 8.65 19.83 -25.54
N LYS A 194 7.76 18.86 -25.70
CA LYS A 194 6.39 19.02 -26.18
C LYS A 194 5.47 18.11 -25.40
N ILE A 195 4.42 18.67 -24.78
CA ILE A 195 3.44 17.95 -24.00
C ILE A 195 2.03 18.30 -24.46
N THR A 196 1.15 17.31 -24.47
CA THR A 196 -0.25 17.47 -24.88
C THR A 196 -1.17 16.98 -23.76
N TYR A 197 -2.15 17.81 -23.42
CA TYR A 197 -3.16 17.47 -22.41
C TYR A 197 -4.54 17.48 -23.06
N LYS A 198 -5.45 16.66 -22.51
CA LYS A 198 -6.82 16.52 -22.95
C LYS A 198 -7.76 16.49 -21.73
N GLY A 199 -8.90 17.18 -21.82
CA GLY A 199 -9.90 17.20 -20.76
C GLY A 199 -11.11 18.05 -21.14
N SER A 200 -11.87 18.47 -20.14
CA SER A 200 -12.98 19.41 -20.26
C SER A 200 -12.47 20.81 -19.87
N LEU A 201 -12.56 21.76 -20.78
CA LEU A 201 -12.19 23.15 -20.54
C LEU A 201 -13.39 23.92 -20.01
N LEU A 202 -13.25 24.52 -18.84
CA LEU A 202 -14.27 25.39 -18.25
C LEU A 202 -14.39 26.74 -18.94
N PRO A 203 -15.55 27.40 -18.89
CA PRO A 203 -15.69 28.77 -19.35
C PRO A 203 -14.84 29.71 -18.50
N LYS A 204 -14.25 30.73 -19.14
CA LYS A 204 -13.42 31.72 -18.45
C LYS A 204 -14.20 32.39 -17.31
N ASN A 205 -13.60 32.45 -16.14
CA ASN A 205 -14.15 33.06 -14.93
C ASN A 205 -13.44 34.38 -14.55
N ALA A 206 -12.25 34.65 -15.13
CA ALA A 206 -11.48 35.86 -14.86
C ALA A 206 -12.08 37.09 -15.56
N THR A 207 -12.35 38.14 -14.80
CA THR A 207 -12.84 39.42 -15.29
C THR A 207 -12.11 40.58 -14.62
N GLN A 208 -11.74 41.60 -15.40
CA GLN A 208 -11.17 42.81 -14.81
C GLN A 208 -12.26 43.74 -14.33
N ASN A 209 -12.24 44.15 -13.08
CA ASN A 209 -13.14 45.14 -12.52
C ASN A 209 -12.82 46.52 -13.10
N PRO A 210 -13.72 47.16 -13.87
CA PRO A 210 -13.39 48.41 -14.55
C PRO A 210 -13.19 49.62 -13.60
N ALA A 211 -13.72 49.52 -12.37
CA ALA A 211 -13.59 50.59 -11.39
C ALA A 211 -12.26 50.54 -10.61
N THR A 212 -11.73 49.34 -10.36
CA THR A 212 -10.53 49.15 -9.54
C THR A 212 -9.32 48.68 -10.34
N THR A 213 -9.53 48.20 -11.58
CA THR A 213 -8.52 47.55 -12.44
C THR A 213 -7.99 46.22 -11.89
N TYR A 214 -8.51 45.75 -10.74
CA TYR A 214 -8.19 44.43 -10.21
C TYR A 214 -8.90 43.34 -11.01
N TRP A 215 -8.25 42.17 -11.10
CA TRP A 215 -8.84 40.97 -11.66
C TRP A 215 -9.60 40.20 -10.58
N GLU A 216 -10.78 39.74 -10.93
CA GLU A 216 -11.64 38.91 -10.11
C GLU A 216 -11.85 37.57 -10.82
N LEU A 217 -11.49 36.48 -10.15
CA LEU A 217 -11.70 35.11 -10.62
C LEU A 217 -12.90 34.54 -9.89
N ARG A 218 -14.04 34.45 -10.59
CA ARG A 218 -15.34 34.11 -9.99
C ARG A 218 -15.44 32.62 -9.75
N GLU A 219 -15.95 32.26 -8.58
CA GLU A 219 -16.21 30.89 -8.21
C GLU A 219 -17.36 30.28 -9.01
N PHE A 220 -17.27 28.97 -9.27
CA PHE A 220 -18.38 28.13 -9.70
C PHE A 220 -19.18 27.65 -8.49
N ALA A 221 -20.43 27.18 -8.71
CA ALA A 221 -21.30 26.85 -7.60
C ALA A 221 -20.82 25.61 -6.81
N TYR A 222 -20.38 24.55 -7.49
CA TYR A 222 -19.88 23.31 -6.87
C TYR A 222 -19.08 22.45 -7.86
N GLY A 223 -18.32 21.48 -7.35
CA GLY A 223 -17.76 20.38 -8.12
C GLY A 223 -16.35 20.64 -8.68
N TYR A 224 -15.62 21.64 -8.15
CA TYR A 224 -14.26 21.96 -8.58
C TYR A 224 -13.34 22.15 -7.37
N VAL A 225 -12.10 21.69 -7.52
CA VAL A 225 -11.01 21.94 -6.56
C VAL A 225 -10.53 23.38 -6.75
N ASP A 226 -10.01 23.99 -5.70
CA ASP A 226 -9.44 25.35 -5.73
C ASP A 226 -10.41 26.42 -6.22
N ASN A 227 -11.66 26.19 -5.94
CA ASN A 227 -12.78 27.02 -6.38
C ASN A 227 -13.39 27.84 -5.24
N LYS A 228 -13.30 27.33 -4.00
CA LYS A 228 -13.80 28.00 -2.81
C LYS A 228 -12.78 27.90 -1.66
N PRO A 229 -12.82 28.84 -0.69
CA PRO A 229 -11.90 28.79 0.45
C PRO A 229 -11.99 27.47 1.22
N ASN A 230 -10.85 26.95 1.70
CA ASN A 230 -10.78 25.71 2.48
C ASN A 230 -11.59 25.75 3.79
N THR A 231 -11.98 26.94 4.25
CA THR A 231 -12.91 27.11 5.39
C THR A 231 -14.34 26.64 5.09
N ASP A 232 -14.69 26.50 3.81
CA ASP A 232 -15.95 25.90 3.36
C ASP A 232 -15.70 24.44 2.92
N LYS A 233 -15.56 23.57 3.91
CA LYS A 233 -15.29 22.15 3.68
C LYS A 233 -16.35 21.48 2.80
N ASP A 234 -17.63 21.82 3.00
CA ASP A 234 -18.70 21.24 2.18
C ASP A 234 -18.56 21.62 0.70
N ALA A 235 -18.20 22.87 0.40
CA ALA A 235 -18.00 23.33 -0.97
C ALA A 235 -16.80 22.66 -1.67
N ASN A 236 -15.77 22.25 -0.91
CA ASN A 236 -14.60 21.55 -1.40
C ASN A 236 -14.75 20.02 -1.33
N SER A 237 -15.97 19.52 -1.09
CA SER A 237 -16.27 18.09 -1.02
C SER A 237 -17.01 17.60 -2.25
N PHE A 238 -16.71 16.36 -2.65
CA PHE A 238 -17.12 15.72 -3.89
C PHE A 238 -17.85 14.41 -3.60
N ASP A 239 -18.88 14.14 -4.40
CA ASP A 239 -19.67 12.92 -4.37
C ASP A 239 -19.25 12.02 -5.55
N ILE A 240 -18.90 10.79 -5.27
CA ILE A 240 -18.52 9.81 -6.30
C ILE A 240 -19.69 9.53 -7.26
N ASP A 241 -20.93 9.70 -6.82
CA ASP A 241 -22.10 9.58 -7.69
C ASP A 241 -22.17 10.66 -8.81
N TRP A 242 -21.33 11.70 -8.76
CA TRP A 242 -21.18 12.67 -9.86
C TRP A 242 -20.36 12.16 -11.02
N ALA A 243 -19.80 10.95 -10.95
CA ALA A 243 -18.96 10.36 -11.99
C ALA A 243 -19.70 10.20 -13.33
N VAL A 244 -19.05 10.64 -14.41
CA VAL A 244 -19.58 10.53 -15.79
C VAL A 244 -18.50 9.98 -16.73
N ASP A 245 -18.95 9.24 -17.76
CA ASP A 245 -18.11 8.79 -18.86
C ASP A 245 -17.79 9.92 -19.87
N GLU A 246 -17.03 9.61 -20.90
CA GLU A 246 -16.67 10.54 -21.99
C GLU A 246 -17.88 11.12 -22.76
N ASN A 247 -19.02 10.44 -22.69
CA ASN A 247 -20.30 10.88 -23.29
C ASN A 247 -21.18 11.65 -22.28
N ARG A 248 -20.63 12.01 -21.12
CA ARG A 248 -21.30 12.68 -20.00
C ARG A 248 -22.47 11.87 -19.41
N LYS A 249 -22.48 10.56 -19.62
CA LYS A 249 -23.42 9.65 -19.01
C LYS A 249 -22.93 9.25 -17.62
N GLN A 250 -23.81 9.33 -16.63
CA GLN A 250 -23.52 8.93 -15.26
C GLN A 250 -23.01 7.48 -15.19
N VAL A 251 -21.93 7.28 -14.47
CA VAL A 251 -21.32 5.99 -14.17
C VAL A 251 -21.51 5.71 -12.69
N LYS A 252 -22.00 4.52 -12.36
CA LYS A 252 -22.16 4.11 -10.98
C LYS A 252 -20.91 3.38 -10.51
N LEU A 253 -20.21 3.97 -9.55
CA LEU A 253 -19.08 3.40 -8.86
C LEU A 253 -19.48 3.11 -7.41
N ASP A 254 -19.12 1.97 -6.88
CA ASP A 254 -19.33 1.58 -5.48
C ASP A 254 -18.17 2.03 -4.57
N PHE A 255 -16.99 2.25 -5.17
CA PHE A 255 -15.79 2.82 -4.55
C PHE A 255 -14.83 3.32 -5.63
N ILE A 256 -13.80 4.04 -5.20
CA ILE A 256 -12.68 4.49 -6.04
C ILE A 256 -11.35 4.15 -5.38
N ASP A 257 -10.31 4.01 -6.19
CA ASP A 257 -8.95 3.71 -5.74
C ASP A 257 -7.99 4.87 -6.03
N PHE A 258 -8.20 5.58 -7.13
CA PHE A 258 -7.35 6.70 -7.54
C PHE A 258 -8.16 7.97 -7.78
N VAL A 259 -7.55 9.09 -7.46
CA VAL A 259 -8.07 10.44 -7.72
C VAL A 259 -7.06 11.21 -8.54
N LYS A 260 -7.54 11.90 -9.58
CA LYS A 260 -6.76 12.84 -10.38
C LYS A 260 -7.43 14.20 -10.32
N VAL A 261 -6.63 15.23 -10.10
CA VAL A 261 -7.04 16.62 -10.26
C VAL A 261 -6.28 17.22 -11.43
N TYR A 262 -6.97 17.92 -12.33
CA TYR A 262 -6.30 18.67 -13.37
C TYR A 262 -6.85 20.10 -13.48
N CYS A 263 -5.96 21.06 -13.82
CA CYS A 263 -6.36 22.44 -14.07
C CYS A 263 -7.31 22.50 -15.28
N ALA A 264 -8.49 23.06 -15.09
CA ALA A 264 -9.54 23.12 -16.11
C ALA A 264 -9.62 24.45 -16.84
N GLU A 265 -8.64 25.32 -16.69
CA GLU A 265 -8.63 26.67 -17.21
C GLU A 265 -7.50 26.91 -18.23
N GLN A 266 -7.85 27.59 -19.34
CA GLN A 266 -6.90 28.10 -20.35
C GLN A 266 -7.09 29.62 -20.44
N GLN A 267 -6.58 30.35 -19.45
CA GLN A 267 -6.77 31.80 -19.34
C GLN A 267 -5.57 32.51 -18.70
N MET A 268 -5.55 33.83 -18.90
CA MET A 268 -4.64 34.76 -18.27
C MET A 268 -5.46 35.84 -17.55
N ALA A 269 -5.08 36.19 -16.36
CA ALA A 269 -5.72 37.23 -15.53
C ALA A 269 -4.86 38.51 -15.45
N GLY A 270 -4.43 39.00 -16.59
CA GLY A 270 -3.61 40.22 -16.71
C GLY A 270 -2.31 40.13 -15.92
N TRP A 271 -2.10 41.08 -15.01
CA TRP A 271 -0.89 41.13 -14.20
C TRP A 271 -0.76 40.01 -13.15
N LEU A 272 -1.86 39.31 -12.83
CA LEU A 272 -1.81 38.11 -11.98
C LEU A 272 -1.11 36.94 -12.70
N GLY A 273 -1.09 36.93 -14.02
CA GLY A 273 -0.47 35.85 -14.81
C GLY A 273 -1.46 34.80 -15.28
N GLU A 274 -0.99 33.61 -15.56
CA GLU A 274 -1.86 32.47 -15.83
C GLU A 274 -2.57 32.03 -14.56
N THR A 275 -3.74 31.44 -14.72
CA THR A 275 -4.50 30.84 -13.64
C THR A 275 -4.16 29.35 -13.57
N SER A 276 -3.76 28.89 -12.40
CA SER A 276 -3.36 27.50 -12.16
C SER A 276 -4.11 26.95 -10.95
N THR A 277 -4.59 25.72 -11.06
CA THR A 277 -5.16 25.03 -9.92
C THR A 277 -4.06 24.59 -8.97
N GLU A 278 -4.20 24.86 -7.69
CA GLU A 278 -3.37 24.34 -6.62
C GLU A 278 -4.09 23.24 -5.84
N VAL A 279 -3.28 22.33 -5.30
CA VAL A 279 -3.75 21.26 -4.41
C VAL A 279 -2.95 21.30 -3.11
N ALA A 280 -3.66 21.34 -1.98
CA ALA A 280 -3.08 21.37 -0.64
C ALA A 280 -3.26 20.05 0.12
N GLY A 281 -4.25 19.25 -0.22
CA GLY A 281 -4.52 17.98 0.44
C GLY A 281 -5.82 17.36 0.01
N ALA A 282 -6.08 16.15 0.50
CA ALA A 282 -7.38 15.51 0.37
C ALA A 282 -7.64 14.56 1.54
N GLU A 283 -8.92 14.30 1.82
CA GLU A 283 -9.34 13.34 2.83
C GLU A 283 -10.56 12.51 2.38
N ASP A 284 -10.61 11.25 2.80
CA ASP A 284 -11.80 10.42 2.82
C ASP A 284 -12.71 10.89 3.95
N LEU A 285 -13.93 11.30 3.62
CA LEU A 285 -14.92 11.79 4.59
C LEU A 285 -15.63 10.66 5.35
N HIS A 286 -15.49 9.42 4.88
CA HIS A 286 -16.18 8.23 5.38
C HIS A 286 -15.23 7.05 5.62
N LEU A 287 -14.05 7.32 6.23
CA LEU A 287 -13.03 6.30 6.51
C LEU A 287 -13.58 5.04 7.19
N GLN A 288 -14.50 5.21 8.16
CA GLN A 288 -15.08 4.08 8.89
C GLN A 288 -15.89 3.16 7.97
N GLU A 289 -16.69 3.75 7.09
CA GLU A 289 -17.51 3.04 6.10
C GLU A 289 -16.63 2.39 5.03
N SER A 290 -15.59 3.07 4.55
CA SER A 290 -14.59 2.54 3.62
C SER A 290 -13.92 1.29 4.21
N VAL A 291 -13.42 1.38 5.44
CA VAL A 291 -12.81 0.27 6.17
C VAL A 291 -13.81 -0.88 6.38
N ALA A 292 -15.05 -0.58 6.78
CA ALA A 292 -16.07 -1.61 6.98
C ALA A 292 -16.41 -2.35 5.69
N ALA A 293 -16.49 -1.63 4.55
CA ALA A 293 -16.77 -2.22 3.24
C ALA A 293 -15.62 -3.15 2.80
N ILE A 294 -14.35 -2.73 2.99
CA ILE A 294 -13.19 -3.57 2.71
C ILE A 294 -13.21 -4.83 3.57
N ASN A 295 -13.39 -4.69 4.89
CA ASN A 295 -13.40 -5.83 5.80
C ASN A 295 -14.52 -6.81 5.47
N LYS A 296 -15.71 -6.31 5.11
CA LYS A 296 -16.82 -7.14 4.65
C LYS A 296 -16.48 -7.89 3.36
N ALA A 297 -15.80 -7.23 2.41
CA ALA A 297 -15.35 -7.89 1.17
C ALA A 297 -14.29 -8.98 1.42
N LEU A 298 -13.63 -8.93 2.58
CA LEU A 298 -12.61 -9.88 3.03
C LEU A 298 -13.17 -10.98 3.92
N GLU A 299 -14.38 -10.79 4.47
CA GLU A 299 -15.02 -11.74 5.37
C GLU A 299 -15.10 -13.12 4.73
N GLY A 300 -14.65 -14.15 5.45
CA GLY A 300 -14.59 -15.53 4.97
C GLY A 300 -13.53 -15.83 3.91
N LYS A 301 -12.71 -14.86 3.50
CA LYS A 301 -11.64 -15.08 2.51
C LYS A 301 -10.25 -15.24 3.13
N VAL A 302 -10.08 -14.88 4.39
CA VAL A 302 -8.82 -14.98 5.12
C VAL A 302 -8.68 -16.33 5.77
N ALA A 303 -7.56 -17.03 5.54
CA ALA A 303 -7.25 -18.25 6.28
C ALA A 303 -6.56 -17.89 7.61
N THR A 304 -7.32 -17.97 8.69
CA THR A 304 -6.84 -17.70 10.06
C THR A 304 -6.56 -18.98 10.85
N PHE A 305 -6.91 -20.13 10.29
CA PHE A 305 -6.85 -21.46 10.92
C PHE A 305 -7.69 -21.61 12.20
N ASP A 306 -8.40 -20.56 12.63
CA ASP A 306 -9.38 -20.64 13.74
C ASP A 306 -10.73 -21.17 13.27
N ASP A 307 -11.00 -21.15 11.96
CA ASP A 307 -12.23 -21.59 11.30
C ASP A 307 -12.16 -23.04 10.78
N VAL A 308 -11.10 -23.78 11.12
CA VAL A 308 -10.91 -25.16 10.62
C VAL A 308 -11.79 -26.17 11.34
N ASP A 309 -12.41 -27.07 10.57
CA ASP A 309 -13.22 -28.17 11.10
C ASP A 309 -12.36 -29.43 11.24
N VAL A 310 -11.35 -29.38 12.10
CA VAL A 310 -10.50 -30.54 12.45
C VAL A 310 -10.30 -30.60 13.95
N VAL A 311 -10.11 -31.81 14.46
CA VAL A 311 -9.86 -32.04 15.89
C VAL A 311 -8.37 -32.21 16.12
N LEU A 312 -7.78 -31.28 16.89
CA LEU A 312 -6.40 -31.39 17.34
C LEU A 312 -6.28 -32.52 18.37
N ASN A 313 -5.12 -33.19 18.38
CA ASN A 313 -4.84 -34.22 19.38
C ASN A 313 -4.58 -33.62 20.78
N SER A 314 -4.35 -34.47 21.78
CA SER A 314 -4.10 -34.06 23.16
C SER A 314 -2.85 -33.18 23.34
N ASP A 315 -1.94 -33.21 22.40
CA ASP A 315 -0.71 -32.41 22.39
C ASP A 315 -0.87 -31.08 21.66
N GLY A 316 -2.08 -30.76 21.14
CA GLY A 316 -2.42 -29.49 20.53
C GLY A 316 -1.97 -29.33 19.06
N TYR A 317 -1.96 -30.40 18.27
CA TYR A 317 -1.69 -30.32 16.84
C TYR A 317 -2.51 -31.33 16.01
N TYR A 318 -2.61 -31.07 14.70
CA TYR A 318 -3.24 -31.97 13.71
C TYR A 318 -2.31 -32.15 12.51
N ILE A 319 -1.99 -33.39 12.18
CA ILE A 319 -1.12 -33.81 11.05
C ILE A 319 -1.84 -34.68 10.04
N GLY A 320 -3.15 -34.58 10.00
CA GLY A 320 -4.00 -35.47 9.18
C GLY A 320 -4.43 -36.73 9.90
N GLU A 321 -5.36 -37.42 9.30
CA GLU A 321 -5.86 -38.68 9.81
C GLU A 321 -4.81 -39.79 9.65
N SER A 322 -4.86 -40.77 10.54
CA SER A 322 -4.01 -41.98 10.48
C SER A 322 -4.75 -43.12 9.81
N ARG A 323 -4.01 -43.90 9.02
CA ARG A 323 -4.49 -45.22 8.57
C ARG A 323 -4.16 -46.28 9.61
N THR A 324 -5.06 -47.27 9.75
CA THR A 324 -4.87 -48.39 10.68
C THR A 324 -3.73 -49.31 10.30
N ASP A 325 -3.39 -49.38 8.99
CA ASP A 325 -2.26 -50.14 8.45
C ASP A 325 -0.91 -49.39 8.54
N GLY A 326 -0.94 -48.13 9.04
CA GLY A 326 0.24 -47.31 9.18
C GLY A 326 0.76 -46.69 7.88
N GLU A 327 0.16 -46.92 6.74
CA GLU A 327 0.53 -46.38 5.44
C GLU A 327 0.14 -44.89 5.32
N GLU A 328 0.63 -44.25 4.28
CA GLU A 328 0.39 -42.84 3.98
C GLU A 328 -1.09 -42.50 3.82
N LYS A 329 -1.53 -41.38 4.42
CA LYS A 329 -2.84 -40.78 4.20
C LYS A 329 -2.71 -39.29 4.08
N THR A 330 -3.20 -38.72 2.98
CA THR A 330 -3.38 -37.29 2.82
C THR A 330 -4.80 -36.91 3.25
N SER A 331 -4.88 -35.93 4.16
CA SER A 331 -6.13 -35.31 4.61
C SER A 331 -6.21 -33.89 4.06
N LEU A 332 -7.42 -33.46 3.70
CA LEU A 332 -7.71 -32.12 3.23
C LEU A 332 -8.53 -31.39 4.29
N TYR A 333 -8.27 -30.09 4.44
CA TYR A 333 -9.09 -29.19 5.25
C TYR A 333 -9.11 -27.80 4.63
N THR A 334 -10.04 -26.96 5.05
CA THR A 334 -10.19 -25.60 4.57
C THR A 334 -10.03 -24.60 5.69
N SER A 335 -9.46 -23.44 5.39
CA SER A 335 -9.52 -22.24 6.22
C SER A 335 -9.70 -21.04 5.30
N GLY A 336 -10.68 -20.18 5.61
CA GLY A 336 -11.08 -19.11 4.72
C GLY A 336 -11.36 -19.62 3.30
N ASN A 337 -10.78 -18.96 2.32
CA ASN A 337 -10.95 -19.32 0.91
C ASN A 337 -9.87 -20.26 0.36
N TYR A 338 -9.24 -21.06 1.24
CA TYR A 338 -8.10 -21.90 0.88
C TYR A 338 -8.29 -23.34 1.34
N ARG A 339 -7.83 -24.28 0.50
CA ARG A 339 -7.78 -25.70 0.82
C ARG A 339 -6.34 -26.16 0.97
N PHE A 340 -6.07 -26.81 2.07
CA PHE A 340 -4.77 -27.32 2.49
C PHE A 340 -4.75 -28.83 2.45
N ALA A 341 -3.56 -29.39 2.24
CA ALA A 341 -3.31 -30.81 2.35
C ALA A 341 -2.27 -31.07 3.45
N VAL A 342 -2.49 -32.09 4.25
CA VAL A 342 -1.49 -32.63 5.17
C VAL A 342 -1.39 -34.14 5.00
N THR A 343 -0.18 -34.64 4.87
CA THR A 343 0.09 -36.06 4.69
C THR A 343 0.71 -36.63 5.95
N ASN A 344 0.10 -37.67 6.50
CA ASN A 344 0.57 -38.40 7.67
C ASN A 344 0.99 -39.82 7.25
N VAL A 345 2.18 -40.24 7.71
CA VAL A 345 2.73 -41.57 7.48
C VAL A 345 3.09 -42.20 8.82
N PRO A 346 2.13 -42.78 9.58
CA PRO A 346 2.35 -43.25 10.95
C PRO A 346 3.49 -44.26 11.08
N LYS A 347 3.65 -45.14 10.08
CA LYS A 347 4.69 -46.17 10.03
C LYS A 347 6.12 -45.62 10.15
N TRP A 348 6.32 -44.36 9.68
CA TRP A 348 7.62 -43.72 9.70
C TRP A 348 7.71 -42.59 10.73
N ASN A 349 6.62 -42.39 11.53
CA ASN A 349 6.48 -41.19 12.39
C ASN A 349 6.79 -39.90 11.62
N TYR A 350 6.24 -39.81 10.41
CA TYR A 350 6.54 -38.76 9.43
C TYR A 350 5.24 -38.08 8.97
N TRP A 351 5.33 -36.80 8.73
CA TRP A 351 4.28 -36.01 8.13
C TRP A 351 4.88 -34.95 7.21
N ASN A 352 4.09 -34.38 6.32
CA ASN A 352 4.51 -33.24 5.51
C ASN A 352 3.35 -32.35 5.10
N SER A 353 3.68 -31.20 4.58
CA SER A 353 2.85 -30.10 4.07
C SER A 353 2.29 -29.24 5.19
N PHE A 354 0.99 -29.20 5.48
CA PHE A 354 0.37 -28.16 6.29
C PHE A 354 -0.34 -28.75 7.51
N ALA A 355 0.33 -28.76 8.65
CA ALA A 355 -0.23 -29.14 9.95
C ALA A 355 -0.90 -27.92 10.61
N ILE A 356 -1.83 -28.16 11.55
CA ILE A 356 -2.42 -27.12 12.40
C ILE A 356 -1.91 -27.29 13.81
N SER A 357 -1.66 -26.19 14.50
CA SER A 357 -1.20 -26.17 15.90
C SER A 357 -1.88 -25.06 16.69
N ASN A 358 -2.19 -25.32 17.96
CA ASN A 358 -2.56 -24.31 18.96
C ASN A 358 -1.56 -24.26 20.14
N ARG A 359 -0.37 -24.77 19.92
CA ARG A 359 0.66 -24.86 20.96
C ARG A 359 1.22 -23.50 21.32
N THR A 360 1.41 -23.28 22.62
CA THR A 360 1.87 -21.98 23.17
C THR A 360 3.32 -21.99 23.64
N ALA A 361 4.01 -23.14 23.60
CA ALA A 361 5.43 -23.21 23.95
C ALA A 361 6.29 -22.55 22.86
N THR A 362 7.30 -21.79 23.28
CA THR A 362 8.23 -21.05 22.39
C THR A 362 9.62 -21.70 22.30
N SER A 363 9.82 -22.84 22.98
CA SER A 363 11.10 -23.54 23.01
C SER A 363 11.04 -24.88 22.29
N PHE A 364 12.20 -25.33 21.86
CA PHE A 364 12.38 -26.65 21.26
C PHE A 364 13.27 -27.51 22.17
N LYS A 365 12.79 -28.67 22.57
CA LYS A 365 13.51 -29.66 23.37
C LYS A 365 13.53 -31.02 22.70
N THR A 366 12.42 -31.43 22.14
CA THR A 366 12.26 -32.71 21.45
C THR A 366 11.52 -32.51 20.15
N LEU A 367 11.75 -33.40 19.16
CA LEU A 367 11.12 -33.25 17.85
C LEU A 367 9.57 -33.27 17.98
N THR A 368 9.02 -34.22 18.69
CA THR A 368 7.59 -34.30 18.96
C THR A 368 7.32 -34.09 20.45
N PRO A 369 6.48 -33.14 20.85
CA PRO A 369 5.61 -32.31 19.99
C PRO A 369 6.18 -30.94 19.60
N ASP A 370 7.43 -30.59 19.91
CA ASP A 370 7.93 -29.21 19.86
C ASP A 370 8.15 -28.68 18.43
N GLN A 371 8.21 -29.54 17.41
CA GLN A 371 8.25 -29.13 16.00
C GLN A 371 7.00 -28.30 15.58
N PHE A 372 5.91 -28.42 16.33
CA PHE A 372 4.66 -27.70 16.11
C PHE A 372 4.54 -26.39 16.89
N ASN A 373 5.58 -25.98 17.63
CA ASN A 373 5.60 -24.73 18.35
C ASN A 373 6.00 -23.57 17.41
N SER A 374 5.23 -22.48 17.41
CA SER A 374 5.75 -21.22 16.84
C SER A 374 6.80 -20.63 17.79
N CYS A 375 7.76 -19.87 17.27
CA CYS A 375 8.70 -19.15 18.13
C CYS A 375 8.04 -18.00 18.90
N VAL A 376 6.80 -17.63 18.53
CA VAL A 376 6.01 -16.58 19.17
C VAL A 376 5.08 -17.11 20.26
N GLY A 377 4.68 -18.39 20.18
CA GLY A 377 3.81 -19.06 21.17
C GLY A 377 2.31 -18.91 20.94
N HIS A 378 1.92 -18.33 19.82
CA HIS A 378 0.52 -18.16 19.38
C HIS A 378 0.48 -17.90 17.87
N GLY A 379 -0.70 -17.91 17.27
CA GLY A 379 -0.91 -17.44 15.90
C GLY A 379 -0.77 -15.92 15.78
N TYR A 380 -0.87 -15.40 14.55
CA TYR A 380 -0.83 -13.95 14.33
C TYR A 380 -1.99 -13.26 15.10
N ASP A 381 -1.70 -12.08 15.65
CA ASP A 381 -2.64 -11.28 16.46
C ASP A 381 -3.30 -12.05 17.63
N ASN A 382 -2.56 -12.96 18.24
CA ASN A 382 -3.01 -13.88 19.31
C ASN A 382 -4.10 -14.86 18.87
N SER A 383 -4.20 -15.17 17.58
CA SER A 383 -5.03 -16.25 17.06
C SER A 383 -4.73 -17.57 17.80
N ALA A 384 -5.76 -18.34 18.07
CA ALA A 384 -5.63 -19.58 18.82
C ALA A 384 -4.88 -20.66 18.02
N ASN A 385 -5.16 -20.76 16.73
CA ASN A 385 -4.55 -21.73 15.85
C ASN A 385 -3.60 -21.02 14.85
N TYR A 386 -2.67 -21.79 14.33
CA TYR A 386 -1.79 -21.40 13.23
C TYR A 386 -1.35 -22.63 12.42
N CYS A 387 -0.92 -22.42 11.19
CA CYS A 387 -0.39 -23.49 10.37
C CYS A 387 1.12 -23.65 10.63
N VAL A 388 1.55 -24.91 10.71
CA VAL A 388 2.96 -25.28 10.66
C VAL A 388 3.20 -26.01 9.34
N ALA A 389 4.01 -25.44 8.48
CA ALA A 389 4.37 -26.05 7.21
C ALA A 389 5.74 -26.75 7.32
N PHE A 390 5.80 -27.99 6.84
CA PHE A 390 7.00 -28.79 6.74
C PHE A 390 7.09 -29.48 5.38
N PHE A 391 8.19 -29.38 4.68
CA PHE A 391 8.34 -29.92 3.33
C PHE A 391 9.79 -30.14 2.91
N PHE A 392 10.00 -31.09 2.01
CA PHE A 392 11.21 -31.25 1.23
C PHE A 392 10.93 -30.88 -0.22
N GLY A 393 11.74 -29.96 -0.80
CA GLY A 393 11.44 -29.40 -2.12
C GLY A 393 10.26 -28.43 -2.10
N LYS A 394 9.30 -28.60 -3.00
CA LYS A 394 8.03 -27.84 -2.97
C LYS A 394 6.98 -28.55 -2.13
N SER A 395 6.21 -27.80 -1.33
CA SER A 395 5.08 -28.31 -0.56
C SER A 395 3.96 -28.86 -1.47
N ALA A 396 2.95 -29.51 -0.88
CA ALA A 396 1.66 -29.68 -1.51
C ALA A 396 1.06 -28.30 -1.88
N PRO A 397 0.12 -28.22 -2.82
CA PRO A 397 -0.54 -26.96 -3.13
C PRO A 397 -1.45 -26.52 -1.98
N ILE A 398 -1.52 -25.21 -1.77
CA ILE A 398 -2.63 -24.53 -1.12
C ILE A 398 -3.52 -24.06 -2.25
N GLU A 399 -4.70 -24.67 -2.40
CA GLU A 399 -5.61 -24.35 -3.49
C GLU A 399 -6.45 -23.13 -3.14
N VAL A 400 -6.56 -22.18 -4.08
CA VAL A 400 -7.48 -21.04 -3.97
C VAL A 400 -8.86 -21.51 -4.42
N LEU A 401 -9.86 -21.46 -3.54
CA LEU A 401 -11.20 -22.00 -3.78
C LEU A 401 -12.12 -21.06 -4.53
N SER A 402 -11.92 -19.74 -4.44
CA SER A 402 -12.60 -18.77 -5.30
C SER A 402 -12.10 -18.88 -6.74
N LYS A 403 -12.92 -18.42 -7.69
CA LYS A 403 -12.50 -18.41 -9.09
C LYS A 403 -11.17 -17.63 -9.22
N PRO A 404 -10.12 -18.26 -9.75
CA PRO A 404 -8.78 -17.67 -9.81
C PRO A 404 -8.69 -16.38 -10.65
N GLU A 405 -9.73 -16.08 -11.39
CA GLU A 405 -9.83 -14.94 -12.30
C GLU A 405 -10.19 -13.61 -11.60
N SER A 406 -10.37 -13.61 -10.29
CA SER A 406 -10.82 -12.43 -9.56
C SER A 406 -10.09 -12.12 -8.25
N ASP A 407 -9.24 -12.99 -7.72
CA ASP A 407 -8.63 -12.78 -6.41
C ASP A 407 -7.10 -12.89 -6.47
N VAL A 408 -6.43 -11.76 -6.39
CA VAL A 408 -5.00 -11.68 -6.07
C VAL A 408 -4.84 -11.99 -4.58
N VAL A 409 -3.99 -12.98 -4.24
CA VAL A 409 -3.63 -13.24 -2.85
C VAL A 409 -2.74 -12.10 -2.37
N ARG A 410 -3.22 -11.28 -1.44
CA ARG A 410 -2.51 -10.08 -1.00
C ARG A 410 -1.23 -10.39 -0.23
N GLY A 411 -1.27 -11.37 0.64
CA GLY A 411 -0.13 -11.73 1.46
C GLY A 411 -0.48 -12.73 2.55
N LEU A 412 0.48 -12.99 3.42
CA LEU A 412 0.34 -13.87 4.58
C LEU A 412 1.37 -13.49 5.65
N TYR A 413 1.13 -13.94 6.86
CA TYR A 413 2.14 -13.84 7.92
C TYR A 413 2.95 -15.12 8.02
N VAL A 414 4.27 -14.96 8.20
CA VAL A 414 5.21 -16.06 8.47
C VAL A 414 6.05 -15.76 9.71
N THR A 415 6.45 -16.82 10.40
CA THR A 415 7.48 -16.76 11.44
C THR A 415 8.21 -18.09 11.53
N ASN A 416 9.38 -18.11 12.19
CA ASN A 416 10.08 -19.36 12.46
C ASN A 416 9.28 -20.26 13.43
N THR A 417 9.38 -21.58 13.23
CA THR A 417 9.03 -22.49 14.33
C THR A 417 10.10 -22.41 15.43
N ALA A 418 9.76 -22.82 16.64
CA ALA A 418 10.73 -22.94 17.74
C ALA A 418 11.90 -23.87 17.35
N TYR A 419 11.63 -24.91 16.56
CA TYR A 419 12.65 -25.85 16.06
C TYR A 419 13.63 -25.17 15.10
N THR A 420 13.13 -24.51 14.07
CA THR A 420 13.95 -23.79 13.07
C THR A 420 14.76 -22.69 13.76
N LEU A 421 14.13 -21.90 14.64
CA LEU A 421 14.81 -20.84 15.38
C LEU A 421 15.90 -21.40 16.31
N SER A 422 15.66 -22.53 16.99
CA SER A 422 16.66 -23.19 17.82
C SER A 422 17.87 -23.64 17.00
N SER A 423 17.64 -24.19 15.80
CA SER A 423 18.74 -24.56 14.89
C SER A 423 19.56 -23.34 14.45
N ILE A 424 18.92 -22.21 14.15
CA ILE A 424 19.59 -20.94 13.78
C ILE A 424 20.44 -20.44 14.95
N LEU A 425 19.91 -20.39 16.17
CA LEU A 425 20.53 -19.74 17.32
C LEU A 425 21.51 -20.63 18.08
N ASN A 426 21.27 -21.95 18.12
CA ASN A 426 22.00 -22.89 18.97
C ASN A 426 22.69 -24.01 18.16
N GLY A 427 22.36 -24.14 16.86
CA GLY A 427 22.73 -25.28 16.05
C GLY A 427 21.86 -26.51 16.34
N ASP A 428 21.91 -27.47 15.44
CA ASP A 428 21.17 -28.74 15.50
C ASP A 428 22.07 -30.00 15.40
N GLY A 429 23.37 -29.80 15.25
CA GLY A 429 24.35 -30.88 15.08
C GLY A 429 24.39 -31.50 13.68
N MET A 430 23.49 -31.08 12.76
CA MET A 430 23.41 -31.63 11.39
C MET A 430 24.42 -31.01 10.44
N SER A 431 24.77 -29.74 10.65
CA SER A 431 25.76 -29.02 9.85
C SER A 431 26.54 -28.01 10.69
N LYS A 432 27.64 -27.54 10.13
CA LYS A 432 28.48 -26.49 10.72
C LYS A 432 28.72 -25.40 9.68
N GLY A 433 28.89 -24.17 10.12
CA GLY A 433 29.26 -23.05 9.28
C GLY A 433 30.70 -23.07 8.81
N ALA A 434 31.10 -22.06 8.07
CA ALA A 434 32.44 -21.93 7.51
C ALA A 434 33.56 -21.92 8.58
N THR A 435 33.25 -21.39 9.79
CA THR A 435 34.17 -21.37 10.93
C THR A 435 34.07 -22.60 11.83
N GLY A 436 33.17 -23.54 11.52
CA GLY A 436 32.93 -24.76 12.30
C GLY A 436 31.90 -24.62 13.41
N LYS A 437 31.20 -23.45 13.53
CA LYS A 437 30.14 -23.23 14.49
C LYS A 437 28.87 -24.00 14.12
N ALA A 438 28.16 -24.46 15.12
CA ALA A 438 26.87 -25.13 14.94
C ALA A 438 25.72 -24.12 14.67
N GLU A 439 25.70 -23.02 15.42
CA GLU A 439 24.78 -21.90 15.23
C GLU A 439 25.08 -21.12 13.94
N PHE A 440 24.12 -20.35 13.44
CA PHE A 440 24.33 -19.49 12.28
C PHE A 440 25.42 -18.45 12.54
N GLU A 441 26.24 -18.21 11.53
CA GLU A 441 27.34 -17.25 11.55
C GLU A 441 27.29 -16.35 10.30
N LYS A 442 28.16 -15.35 10.21
CA LYS A 442 28.27 -14.47 9.06
C LYS A 442 28.33 -15.25 7.75
N GLY A 443 27.45 -14.95 6.84
CA GLY A 443 27.28 -15.60 5.55
C GLY A 443 26.14 -16.61 5.51
N ASP A 444 25.58 -17.00 6.65
CA ASP A 444 24.43 -17.91 6.70
C ASP A 444 23.11 -17.23 6.41
N TRP A 445 22.17 -18.00 5.86
CA TRP A 445 20.83 -17.54 5.54
C TRP A 445 19.85 -18.71 5.40
N LEU A 446 18.57 -18.41 5.60
CA LEU A 446 17.47 -19.32 5.36
C LEU A 446 16.37 -18.56 4.61
N LEU A 447 15.98 -19.04 3.44
CA LEU A 447 15.05 -18.37 2.51
C LEU A 447 13.82 -19.24 2.30
N LEU A 448 12.65 -18.67 2.56
CA LEU A 448 11.35 -19.20 2.13
C LEU A 448 11.00 -18.59 0.78
N THR A 449 10.66 -19.44 -0.20
CA THR A 449 10.10 -19.03 -1.48
C THR A 449 8.64 -19.45 -1.55
N ILE A 450 7.76 -18.52 -1.85
CA ILE A 450 6.33 -18.72 -2.04
C ILE A 450 6.06 -18.62 -3.53
N TRP A 451 5.59 -19.70 -4.12
CA TRP A 451 5.28 -19.83 -5.53
C TRP A 451 3.77 -19.65 -5.74
N GLY A 452 3.40 -18.89 -6.76
CA GLY A 452 2.02 -18.78 -7.24
C GLY A 452 1.91 -19.41 -8.62
N THR A 453 1.02 -20.40 -8.78
CA THR A 453 0.73 -21.02 -10.08
C THR A 453 -0.52 -20.37 -10.67
N LYS A 454 -0.40 -19.80 -11.86
CA LYS A 454 -1.49 -19.17 -12.60
C LYS A 454 -2.39 -20.20 -13.31
N ALA A 455 -3.54 -19.77 -13.82
CA ALA A 455 -4.48 -20.61 -14.55
C ALA A 455 -3.84 -21.31 -15.77
N ASP A 456 -2.91 -20.64 -16.47
CA ASP A 456 -2.17 -21.17 -17.62
C ASP A 456 -1.02 -22.12 -17.25
N GLY A 457 -0.78 -22.32 -15.93
CA GLY A 457 0.29 -23.15 -15.42
C GLY A 457 1.64 -22.46 -15.27
N SER A 458 1.75 -21.18 -15.64
CA SER A 458 2.95 -20.40 -15.37
C SER A 458 3.12 -20.13 -13.87
N GLU A 459 4.36 -19.95 -13.42
CA GLU A 459 4.67 -19.70 -12.02
C GLU A 459 5.33 -18.33 -11.83
N THR A 460 4.93 -17.66 -10.77
CA THR A 460 5.58 -16.46 -10.21
C THR A 460 6.04 -16.76 -8.79
N LYS A 461 6.94 -15.96 -8.21
CA LYS A 461 7.42 -16.20 -6.85
C LYS A 461 7.64 -14.92 -6.08
N VAL A 462 7.51 -15.04 -4.75
CA VAL A 462 7.92 -14.06 -3.76
C VAL A 462 8.86 -14.75 -2.78
N GLU A 463 9.87 -14.04 -2.30
CA GLU A 463 10.91 -14.57 -1.43
C GLU A 463 11.01 -13.77 -0.13
N VAL A 464 11.16 -14.46 1.00
CA VAL A 464 11.37 -13.87 2.32
C VAL A 464 12.44 -14.63 3.09
N TYR A 465 13.40 -13.90 3.68
CA TYR A 465 14.41 -14.51 4.53
C TYR A 465 13.89 -14.72 5.95
N LEU A 466 13.87 -15.98 6.39
CA LEU A 466 13.57 -16.37 7.78
C LEU A 466 14.75 -16.07 8.72
N ALA A 467 15.96 -16.04 8.16
CA ALA A 467 17.17 -15.53 8.78
C ALA A 467 18.14 -15.06 7.69
N ASP A 468 18.83 -13.93 7.92
CA ASP A 468 19.83 -13.40 7.00
C ASP A 468 21.03 -12.80 7.75
N TYR A 469 22.17 -13.49 7.67
CA TYR A 469 23.44 -13.12 8.31
C TYR A 469 24.53 -12.78 7.26
N ARG A 470 24.13 -12.46 6.02
CA ARG A 470 25.06 -12.22 4.91
C ARG A 470 25.70 -10.83 4.93
N SER A 471 25.07 -9.83 5.55
CA SER A 471 25.61 -8.48 5.58
C SER A 471 27.03 -8.44 6.17
N SER A 472 27.87 -7.56 5.63
CA SER A 472 29.17 -7.26 6.24
C SER A 472 29.03 -6.58 7.60
N ASN A 473 27.92 -5.88 7.83
CA ASN A 473 27.57 -5.27 9.10
C ASN A 473 26.74 -6.25 9.94
N SER A 474 27.31 -6.75 11.02
CA SER A 474 26.63 -7.72 11.91
C SER A 474 25.38 -7.16 12.59
N ALA A 475 25.26 -5.84 12.72
CA ALA A 475 24.05 -5.20 13.26
C ALA A 475 22.84 -5.33 12.32
N GLU A 476 23.05 -5.71 11.07
CA GLU A 476 22.00 -5.97 10.07
C GLU A 476 21.63 -7.45 9.98
N HIS A 477 22.34 -8.33 10.70
CA HIS A 477 21.96 -9.74 10.79
C HIS A 477 20.64 -9.87 11.55
N TYR A 478 19.72 -10.65 11.02
CA TYR A 478 18.42 -10.85 11.67
C TYR A 478 17.89 -12.27 11.47
N TYR A 479 16.94 -12.63 12.31
CA TYR A 479 16.03 -13.75 12.12
C TYR A 479 14.60 -13.28 12.37
N LEU A 480 13.61 -14.02 11.88
CA LEU A 480 12.22 -13.77 12.24
C LEU A 480 11.94 -14.37 13.61
N GLY A 481 11.70 -13.51 14.59
CA GLY A 481 11.34 -13.87 15.97
C GLY A 481 9.92 -13.48 16.32
N ASN A 482 9.22 -12.80 15.40
CA ASN A 482 7.81 -12.47 15.43
C ASN A 482 7.18 -12.72 14.07
N TRP A 483 5.86 -12.54 13.97
CA TRP A 483 5.12 -12.64 12.72
C TRP A 483 5.55 -11.52 11.76
N GLN A 484 5.90 -11.90 10.55
CA GLN A 484 6.29 -10.99 9.46
C GLN A 484 5.32 -11.12 8.32
N TRP A 485 4.72 -10.00 7.92
CA TRP A 485 3.95 -9.94 6.69
C TRP A 485 4.82 -10.16 5.46
N VAL A 486 4.29 -10.91 4.52
CA VAL A 486 4.86 -11.13 3.18
C VAL A 486 3.81 -10.73 2.16
N ASP A 487 4.07 -9.66 1.44
CA ASP A 487 3.22 -9.20 0.34
C ASP A 487 3.32 -10.19 -0.83
N LEU A 488 2.18 -10.74 -1.25
CA LEU A 488 2.06 -11.68 -2.37
C LEU A 488 1.39 -11.07 -3.60
N SER A 489 1.05 -9.79 -3.59
CA SER A 489 0.38 -9.11 -4.72
C SER A 489 1.16 -9.26 -6.03
N GLY A 490 2.49 -9.28 -5.95
CA GLY A 490 3.38 -9.52 -7.09
C GLY A 490 3.25 -10.90 -7.75
N LEU A 491 2.54 -11.86 -7.14
CA LEU A 491 2.24 -13.14 -7.78
C LEU A 491 1.18 -13.00 -8.87
N GLY A 492 0.33 -11.95 -8.80
CA GLY A 492 -0.84 -11.77 -9.65
C GLY A 492 -1.96 -12.77 -9.29
N GLU A 493 -2.88 -13.00 -10.23
CA GLU A 493 -3.95 -13.99 -10.05
C GLU A 493 -3.39 -15.42 -10.09
N VAL A 494 -3.60 -16.18 -9.01
CA VAL A 494 -3.09 -17.55 -8.87
C VAL A 494 -4.18 -18.52 -8.48
N LYS A 495 -4.09 -19.77 -8.95
CA LYS A 495 -4.99 -20.86 -8.58
C LYS A 495 -4.49 -21.68 -7.39
N GLU A 496 -3.18 -21.64 -7.13
CA GLU A 496 -2.55 -22.32 -6.00
C GLU A 496 -1.27 -21.63 -5.55
N LEU A 497 -0.94 -21.80 -4.27
CA LEU A 497 0.35 -21.43 -3.70
C LEU A 497 1.13 -22.68 -3.33
N ARG A 498 2.46 -22.63 -3.42
CA ARG A 498 3.38 -23.67 -2.92
C ARG A 498 4.55 -23.04 -2.23
N PHE A 499 5.11 -23.72 -1.27
CA PHE A 499 6.28 -23.27 -0.52
C PHE A 499 7.49 -24.11 -0.86
N SER A 500 8.67 -23.49 -0.87
CA SER A 500 9.94 -24.17 -0.88
C SER A 500 10.94 -23.41 -0.02
N MET A 501 11.93 -24.11 0.51
CA MET A 501 12.95 -23.51 1.38
C MET A 501 14.34 -23.85 0.89
N THR A 502 15.22 -22.85 0.93
CA THR A 502 16.65 -22.99 0.62
C THR A 502 17.47 -22.25 1.66
N GLY A 503 18.74 -22.59 1.79
CA GLY A 503 19.61 -21.97 2.79
C GLY A 503 21.09 -22.19 2.50
N SER A 504 21.95 -21.56 3.29
CA SER A 504 23.40 -21.72 3.19
C SER A 504 23.89 -23.07 3.71
N ARG A 505 23.18 -23.66 4.69
CA ARG A 505 23.56 -24.89 5.36
C ARG A 505 23.02 -26.11 4.61
N ASN A 506 23.90 -26.82 3.87
CA ASN A 506 23.51 -27.95 3.03
C ASN A 506 24.53 -29.10 3.16
N ASN A 507 24.04 -30.29 2.90
CA ASN A 507 24.90 -31.48 2.69
C ASN A 507 24.49 -32.19 1.37
N LYS A 508 25.02 -33.37 1.12
CA LYS A 508 24.71 -34.16 -0.08
C LYS A 508 23.22 -34.54 -0.23
N TYR A 509 22.43 -34.40 0.81
CA TYR A 509 21.02 -34.71 0.82
C TYR A 509 20.12 -33.46 0.74
N GLY A 510 20.70 -32.26 0.73
CA GLY A 510 19.99 -30.98 0.64
C GLY A 510 20.14 -30.12 1.88
N LEU A 511 19.15 -29.28 2.14
CA LEU A 511 19.11 -28.35 3.26
C LEU A 511 19.16 -29.10 4.59
N THR A 512 20.09 -28.67 5.48
CA THR A 512 20.26 -29.26 6.82
C THR A 512 19.55 -28.46 7.91
N THR A 513 19.30 -27.16 7.70
CA THR A 513 18.45 -26.38 8.59
C THR A 513 17.02 -26.93 8.50
N PRO A 514 16.29 -27.12 9.64
CA PRO A 514 14.93 -27.63 9.61
C PRO A 514 14.02 -26.80 8.71
N SER A 515 13.39 -27.44 7.70
CA SER A 515 12.53 -26.80 6.73
C SER A 515 11.09 -26.63 7.25
N TYR A 516 10.96 -26.00 8.42
CA TYR A 516 9.69 -25.73 9.09
C TYR A 516 9.47 -24.21 9.14
N VAL A 517 8.23 -23.78 8.90
CA VAL A 517 7.80 -22.39 9.00
C VAL A 517 6.37 -22.34 9.54
N CYS A 518 6.08 -21.36 10.40
CA CYS A 518 4.70 -21.07 10.78
C CYS A 518 4.09 -20.08 9.81
N VAL A 519 2.81 -20.28 9.48
CA VAL A 519 2.03 -19.48 8.54
C VAL A 519 0.68 -19.15 9.18
N ASP A 520 0.23 -17.91 8.97
CA ASP A 520 -1.08 -17.48 9.44
C ASP A 520 -1.64 -16.36 8.57
N ASN A 521 -2.94 -16.14 8.68
CA ASN A 521 -3.65 -14.99 8.14
C ASN A 521 -3.41 -14.80 6.63
N ILE A 522 -3.53 -15.90 5.84
CA ILE A 522 -3.38 -15.84 4.37
C ILE A 522 -4.51 -14.99 3.78
N ASN A 523 -4.14 -14.03 2.94
CA ASN A 523 -5.01 -13.00 2.38
C ASN A 523 -5.52 -12.00 3.44
N GLY A 524 -4.87 -11.92 4.59
CA GLY A 524 -5.11 -10.93 5.62
C GLY A 524 -4.66 -9.53 5.25
N THR A 525 -4.40 -8.71 6.24
CA THR A 525 -3.92 -7.34 6.10
C THR A 525 -2.60 -7.19 6.87
N ASP A 526 -1.63 -6.50 6.31
CA ASP A 526 -0.39 -6.18 7.01
C ASP A 526 -0.65 -5.14 8.12
N ASP A 527 -0.09 -5.36 9.29
CA ASP A 527 -0.15 -4.44 10.43
C ASP A 527 1.04 -3.45 10.48
N GLY A 528 1.91 -3.49 9.49
CA GLY A 528 3.09 -2.64 9.37
C GLY A 528 4.21 -2.94 10.37
N LYS A 529 4.08 -4.02 11.17
CA LYS A 529 5.12 -4.41 12.13
C LYS A 529 6.13 -5.35 11.51
N SER A 530 7.39 -5.20 11.92
CA SER A 530 8.45 -6.11 11.50
C SER A 530 8.57 -7.30 12.45
N GLY A 531 8.61 -8.50 11.87
CA GLY A 531 8.93 -9.73 12.59
C GLY A 531 10.42 -9.96 12.82
N LYS A 532 11.27 -9.07 12.31
CA LYS A 532 12.73 -9.21 12.38
C LYS A 532 13.28 -8.89 13.75
N VAL A 533 14.12 -9.77 14.26
CA VAL A 533 14.95 -9.56 15.47
C VAL A 533 16.39 -9.43 15.02
N TYR A 534 16.97 -8.27 15.20
CA TYR A 534 18.34 -7.98 14.79
C TYR A 534 19.36 -8.46 15.83
N HIS A 535 20.49 -8.96 15.37
CA HIS A 535 21.57 -9.43 16.23
C HIS A 535 22.30 -8.22 16.84
N THR A 536 22.03 -7.94 18.11
CA THR A 536 22.85 -6.96 18.84
C THR A 536 24.16 -7.63 19.26
N THR A 537 25.31 -7.11 18.80
CA THR A 537 26.63 -7.52 19.29
C THR A 537 26.84 -6.99 20.71
N GLY A 538 26.32 -7.69 21.69
CA GLY A 538 26.45 -7.38 23.12
C GLY A 538 25.67 -8.41 23.90
N ILE A 539 26.36 -9.12 24.78
CA ILE A 539 25.76 -10.03 25.77
C ILE A 539 24.62 -9.28 26.46
N ASP A 540 23.41 -9.64 26.09
CA ASP A 540 22.16 -9.57 26.86
C ASP A 540 20.97 -9.55 25.88
N ASN A 541 20.20 -10.67 25.89
CA ASN A 541 18.74 -10.65 25.94
C ASN A 541 18.13 -11.86 25.22
N LEU A 542 17.83 -12.85 26.01
CA LEU A 542 16.64 -13.68 25.78
C LEU A 542 15.41 -12.74 25.84
N PRO A 543 14.43 -12.85 24.93
CA PRO A 543 13.22 -12.05 24.98
C PRO A 543 12.42 -12.46 26.22
N THR A 544 12.51 -11.66 27.27
CA THR A 544 11.47 -11.62 28.29
C THR A 544 10.37 -10.69 27.78
N ALA A 545 9.12 -11.02 28.03
CA ALA A 545 7.91 -10.33 27.59
C ALA A 545 7.79 -8.83 28.03
N ASP A 546 8.90 -8.14 28.27
CA ASP A 546 8.99 -6.76 28.78
C ASP A 546 10.10 -5.92 28.09
N SER A 547 10.53 -6.29 26.84
CA SER A 547 11.63 -5.62 26.14
C SER A 547 11.37 -4.16 25.75
N ASP A 548 10.11 -3.73 25.75
CA ASP A 548 9.73 -2.34 25.44
C ASP A 548 9.96 -1.36 26.61
N LYS A 549 10.31 -1.85 27.79
CA LYS A 549 10.54 -1.01 28.99
C LYS A 549 12.00 -0.70 29.29
N ARG A 550 12.90 -0.84 28.31
CA ARG A 550 14.31 -0.46 28.51
C ARG A 550 14.45 1.07 28.61
N GLU A 551 15.02 1.54 29.73
CA GLU A 551 15.36 2.94 29.90
C GLU A 551 16.46 3.38 28.92
N VAL A 552 16.17 4.41 28.09
CA VAL A 552 17.12 4.99 27.12
C VAL A 552 17.64 6.35 27.55
N ALA A 553 16.93 7.05 28.41
CA ALA A 553 17.37 8.31 28.99
C ALA A 553 16.64 8.61 30.30
N ARG A 554 17.30 9.34 31.19
CA ARG A 554 16.73 9.81 32.45
C ARG A 554 17.01 11.28 32.62
N TYR A 555 16.03 12.00 33.19
CA TYR A 555 16.09 13.44 33.39
C TYR A 555 15.57 13.80 34.77
N THR A 556 16.08 14.89 35.33
CA THR A 556 15.48 15.57 36.48
C THR A 556 14.20 16.33 36.06
N VAL A 557 13.38 16.78 37.04
CA VAL A 557 12.12 17.53 36.74
C VAL A 557 12.34 18.83 35.97
N ASP A 558 13.53 19.43 36.11
CA ASP A 558 13.97 20.64 35.38
C ASP A 558 14.58 20.33 34.01
N GLY A 559 14.51 19.07 33.56
CA GLY A 559 14.89 18.66 32.20
C GLY A 559 16.38 18.34 32.01
N ARG A 560 17.20 18.37 33.04
CA ARG A 560 18.63 18.02 32.94
C ARG A 560 18.80 16.49 32.84
N ARG A 561 19.53 16.04 31.83
CA ARG A 561 19.83 14.61 31.64
C ARG A 561 20.78 14.10 32.75
N ILE A 562 20.50 12.94 33.29
CA ILE A 562 21.30 12.27 34.33
C ILE A 562 21.57 10.82 33.92
N ASN A 563 22.74 10.32 34.31
CA ASN A 563 23.19 8.97 33.93
C ASN A 563 22.92 7.91 35.02
N ALA A 564 22.37 8.33 36.18
CA ALA A 564 21.99 7.44 37.26
C ALA A 564 20.75 8.00 37.97
N PRO A 565 19.93 7.16 38.67
CA PRO A 565 18.82 7.62 39.47
C PRO A 565 19.27 8.60 40.58
N VAL A 566 18.57 9.72 40.71
CA VAL A 566 18.78 10.68 41.82
C VAL A 566 17.52 10.74 42.68
N LYS A 567 17.68 10.95 43.98
CA LYS A 567 16.57 11.06 44.91
C LYS A 567 15.55 12.12 44.50
N GLY A 568 14.28 11.74 44.54
CA GLY A 568 13.16 12.58 44.11
C GLY A 568 12.52 12.08 42.83
N ILE A 569 11.82 12.98 42.09
CA ILE A 569 11.15 12.63 40.85
C ILE A 569 12.15 12.65 39.70
N ASN A 570 12.26 11.52 39.01
CA ASN A 570 13.01 11.39 37.73
C ASN A 570 12.02 11.17 36.59
N ILE A 571 12.30 11.72 35.41
CA ILE A 571 11.58 11.49 34.18
C ILE A 571 12.39 10.48 33.35
N VAL A 572 11.84 9.29 33.14
CA VAL A 572 12.51 8.19 32.43
C VAL A 572 11.87 8.02 31.07
N LYS A 573 12.69 8.07 30.03
CA LYS A 573 12.29 7.76 28.65
C LYS A 573 12.68 6.32 28.33
N TYR A 574 11.73 5.55 27.81
CA TYR A 574 11.90 4.14 27.43
C TYR A 574 12.12 3.96 25.92
N ALA A 575 12.60 2.79 25.53
CA ALA A 575 12.88 2.46 24.13
C ALA A 575 11.62 2.41 23.25
N ASP A 576 10.45 2.17 23.86
CA ASP A 576 9.13 2.23 23.23
C ASP A 576 8.64 3.67 22.93
N GLY A 577 9.47 4.68 23.20
CA GLY A 577 9.12 6.09 23.03
C GLY A 577 8.33 6.69 24.21
N THR A 578 7.85 5.87 25.13
CA THR A 578 7.08 6.36 26.29
C THR A 578 7.96 7.07 27.31
N THR A 579 7.34 7.96 28.10
CA THR A 579 8.01 8.70 29.18
C THR A 579 7.21 8.53 30.46
N ARG A 580 7.88 8.17 31.57
CA ARG A 580 7.24 8.00 32.89
C ARG A 580 7.94 8.79 33.99
N LYS A 581 7.16 9.23 34.98
CA LYS A 581 7.68 9.77 36.24
C LYS A 581 7.99 8.62 37.19
N VAL A 582 9.24 8.56 37.66
CA VAL A 582 9.71 7.54 38.60
C VAL A 582 10.16 8.25 39.86
N VAL A 583 9.62 7.88 41.03
CA VAL A 583 10.05 8.41 42.31
C VAL A 583 11.17 7.54 42.85
N VAL A 584 12.35 8.14 43.02
CA VAL A 584 13.51 7.50 43.64
C VAL A 584 13.57 7.91 45.10
N LYS A 585 13.46 6.93 46.01
CA LYS A 585 13.43 7.15 47.47
C LYS A 585 14.82 7.43 48.05
#